data_40d764c23bc203184e8014e53b482027
#
_entry.id   40d764c23bc203184e8014e53b482027
#
_cell.length_a   1.000
_cell.length_b   1.000
_cell.length_c   1.000
_cell.angle_alpha   90.00
_cell.angle_beta   90.00
_cell.angle_gamma   90.00
#
_symmetry.space_group_name_H-M   'P 1'
#
loop_
_entity.id
_entity.type
_entity.pdbx_description
1 polymer ?
#
loop_
_entity_poly.entity_id
_entity_poly.type
_entity_poly.pdbx_seq_one_letter_code
_entity_poly.pdbx_strand_id
1 'polypeptide(L)'
;MPTLSDFVTPRDVALRLPRKFDAARLLADLERMPEAWWHAHLGPYHDGNWEAIALWAPNGRRTEQSSKGGAFAATEALRLCDYVPEVINAFPGRKNRIRFLKLRAGGHIFAHSDPLHQIDTGIVRIHVPVRTNPSVDFTVHGRRIVMQAGQAWYVDVRFRHSVDNPGGEDRVHLVIDVVPNPELTELFARAASSGKGMLTGYFLKHSLPRRLVRRFGLAN
;
A
#
# COMPACT_ATOMS: atom_id res chain seq x y z
N MET A 1 -12.03 -16.78 -16.49
CA MET A 1 -11.51 -15.41 -16.53
C MET A 1 -10.14 -15.41 -15.88
N PRO A 2 -9.15 -14.69 -16.41
CA PRO A 2 -7.82 -14.61 -15.80
C PRO A 2 -7.91 -14.01 -14.40
N THR A 3 -7.06 -14.48 -13.50
CA THR A 3 -6.92 -14.01 -12.12
C THR A 3 -5.71 -13.10 -11.99
N LEU A 4 -5.58 -12.37 -10.88
CA LEU A 4 -4.40 -11.55 -10.65
C LEU A 4 -3.10 -12.35 -10.63
N SER A 5 -3.14 -13.59 -10.15
CA SER A 5 -1.99 -14.51 -10.13
C SER A 5 -1.51 -14.90 -11.53
N ASP A 6 -2.32 -14.74 -12.57
CA ASP A 6 -1.90 -14.97 -13.95
C ASP A 6 -0.98 -13.87 -14.48
N PHE A 7 -0.97 -12.68 -13.84
CA PHE A 7 -0.20 -11.50 -14.27
C PHE A 7 0.89 -11.10 -13.30
N VAL A 8 0.69 -11.37 -12.02
CA VAL A 8 1.65 -11.03 -10.95
C VAL A 8 2.09 -12.32 -10.30
N THR A 9 3.30 -12.72 -10.61
CA THR A 9 3.85 -13.95 -10.04
C THR A 9 4.26 -13.74 -8.58
N PRO A 10 4.39 -14.82 -7.78
CA PRO A 10 4.94 -14.72 -6.42
C PRO A 10 6.35 -14.12 -6.33
N ARG A 11 7.01 -13.85 -7.44
CA ARG A 11 8.34 -13.24 -7.51
C ARG A 11 8.31 -11.73 -7.71
N ASP A 12 7.16 -11.18 -8.07
CA ASP A 12 7.03 -9.75 -8.34
C ASP A 12 6.84 -9.00 -7.03
N VAL A 13 7.83 -8.24 -6.62
CA VAL A 13 7.81 -7.50 -5.35
C VAL A 13 7.06 -6.18 -5.45
N ALA A 14 7.02 -5.58 -6.64
CA ALA A 14 6.24 -4.37 -6.92
C ALA A 14 5.94 -4.23 -8.41
N LEU A 15 4.83 -3.56 -8.71
CA LEU A 15 4.39 -3.28 -10.06
C LEU A 15 3.85 -1.85 -10.15
N ARG A 16 4.45 -1.03 -11.01
CA ARG A 16 3.91 0.30 -11.30
C ARG A 16 2.69 0.16 -12.21
N LEU A 17 1.54 0.59 -11.71
CA LEU A 17 0.28 0.55 -12.45
C LEU A 17 0.23 1.70 -13.49
N PRO A 18 -0.47 1.52 -14.62
CA PRO A 18 -0.60 2.53 -15.67
C PRO A 18 -1.63 3.61 -15.27
N ARG A 19 -1.43 4.18 -14.09
CA ARG A 19 -2.23 5.26 -13.52
C ARG A 19 -1.29 6.32 -12.96
N LYS A 20 -1.59 7.58 -13.27
CA LYS A 20 -0.92 8.74 -12.72
C LYS A 20 -1.98 9.75 -12.31
N PHE A 21 -1.85 10.25 -11.11
CA PHE A 21 -2.78 11.20 -10.50
C PHE A 21 -2.13 12.56 -10.35
N ASP A 22 -2.95 13.58 -10.24
CA ASP A 22 -2.49 14.95 -9.96
C ASP A 22 -1.94 15.04 -8.53
N ALA A 23 -0.62 15.18 -8.43
CA ALA A 23 0.08 15.23 -7.15
C ALA A 23 -0.28 16.49 -6.34
N ALA A 24 -0.56 17.62 -7.01
CA ALA A 24 -0.92 18.86 -6.32
C ALA A 24 -2.32 18.75 -5.71
N ARG A 25 -3.29 18.18 -6.42
CA ARG A 25 -4.64 17.94 -5.89
C ARG A 25 -4.63 16.95 -4.73
N LEU A 26 -3.82 15.88 -4.83
CA LEU A 26 -3.62 14.93 -3.72
C LEU A 26 -3.02 15.61 -2.48
N LEU A 27 -2.02 16.48 -2.70
CA LEU A 27 -1.40 17.23 -1.62
C LEU A 27 -2.38 18.21 -0.97
N ALA A 28 -3.19 18.90 -1.77
CA ALA A 28 -4.23 19.80 -1.26
C ALA A 28 -5.26 19.07 -0.38
N ASP A 29 -5.67 17.85 -0.74
CA ASP A 29 -6.52 17.03 0.13
C ASP A 29 -5.83 16.62 1.43
N LEU A 30 -4.54 16.24 1.35
CA LEU A 30 -3.74 15.90 2.53
C LEU A 30 -3.62 17.09 3.51
N GLU A 31 -3.40 18.29 3.00
CA GLU A 31 -3.21 19.50 3.79
C GLU A 31 -4.49 19.97 4.54
N ARG A 32 -5.66 19.46 4.16
CA ARG A 32 -6.91 19.65 4.90
C ARG A 32 -7.02 18.78 6.14
N MET A 33 -6.13 17.78 6.31
CA MET A 33 -6.19 16.89 7.47
C MET A 33 -5.67 17.61 8.71
N PRO A 34 -6.49 17.79 9.76
CA PRO A 34 -6.03 18.36 11.01
C PRO A 34 -4.89 17.53 11.62
N GLU A 35 -3.86 18.17 12.14
CA GLU A 35 -2.72 17.45 12.75
C GLU A 35 -3.18 16.56 13.92
N ALA A 36 -4.18 16.99 14.70
CA ALA A 36 -4.76 16.20 15.79
C ALA A 36 -5.47 14.91 15.34
N TRP A 37 -5.64 14.71 14.02
CA TRP A 37 -6.27 13.50 13.49
C TRP A 37 -5.29 12.36 13.18
N TRP A 38 -4.00 12.65 13.21
CA TRP A 38 -2.99 11.62 13.06
C TRP A 38 -2.88 10.78 14.33
N HIS A 39 -2.88 9.48 14.18
CA HIS A 39 -2.74 8.51 15.27
C HIS A 39 -1.57 7.61 14.99
N ALA A 40 -0.83 7.25 16.04
CA ALA A 40 0.23 6.25 15.92
C ALA A 40 -0.28 4.99 15.20
N HIS A 41 0.48 4.51 14.23
CA HIS A 41 0.16 3.26 13.55
C HIS A 41 0.25 2.10 14.55
N LEU A 42 -0.73 1.20 14.50
CA LEU A 42 -0.74 0.03 15.38
C LEU A 42 0.29 -1.00 14.89
N GLY A 43 1.09 -1.49 15.80
CA GLY A 43 2.07 -2.53 15.54
C GLY A 43 3.47 -2.16 16.07
N PRO A 44 4.36 -3.15 16.24
CA PRO A 44 5.66 -2.94 16.87
C PRO A 44 6.79 -2.60 15.89
N TYR A 45 6.49 -2.43 14.59
CA TYR A 45 7.51 -2.37 13.54
C TYR A 45 7.92 -0.94 13.17
N HIS A 46 7.93 0.00 14.14
CA HIS A 46 8.39 1.37 13.88
C HIS A 46 8.95 2.02 15.15
N ASP A 47 9.65 3.12 14.96
CA ASP A 47 10.29 3.92 16.00
C ASP A 47 9.36 4.93 16.70
N GLY A 48 8.05 4.85 16.48
CA GLY A 48 7.06 5.80 16.98
C GLY A 48 6.66 6.90 15.97
N ASN A 49 7.39 7.04 14.87
CA ASN A 49 7.19 8.08 13.87
C ASN A 49 6.26 7.68 12.71
N TRP A 50 5.53 6.59 12.84
CA TRP A 50 4.57 6.12 11.84
C TRP A 50 3.14 6.36 12.31
N GLU A 51 2.38 7.11 11.51
CA GLU A 51 1.03 7.55 11.83
C GLU A 51 0.05 7.26 10.69
N ALA A 52 -1.22 7.24 11.04
CA ALA A 52 -2.30 6.97 10.10
C ALA A 52 -3.51 7.87 10.31
N ILE A 53 -4.23 8.17 9.22
CA ILE A 53 -5.62 8.64 9.21
C ILE A 53 -6.42 7.69 8.34
N ALA A 54 -7.45 7.03 8.88
CA ALA A 54 -8.33 6.21 8.09
C ALA A 54 -9.31 7.07 7.29
N LEU A 55 -9.40 6.81 5.98
CA LEU A 55 -10.34 7.43 5.04
C LEU A 55 -11.54 6.52 4.77
N TRP A 56 -11.32 5.21 4.79
CA TRP A 56 -12.33 4.17 4.64
C TRP A 56 -12.02 3.06 5.64
N ALA A 57 -12.94 2.81 6.55
CA ALA A 57 -12.71 1.95 7.69
C ALA A 57 -14.00 1.29 8.20
N PRO A 58 -13.91 0.24 9.04
CA PRO A 58 -15.07 -0.30 9.72
C PRO A 58 -15.90 0.76 10.44
N ASN A 59 -17.20 0.74 10.18
CA ASN A 59 -18.19 1.68 10.74
C ASN A 59 -17.88 3.18 10.49
N GLY A 60 -17.06 3.49 9.48
CA GLY A 60 -16.67 4.85 9.14
C GLY A 60 -15.89 5.59 10.24
N ARG A 61 -15.20 4.88 11.13
CA ARG A 61 -14.44 5.48 12.21
C ARG A 61 -13.01 5.82 11.79
N ARG A 62 -12.66 7.11 11.84
CA ARG A 62 -11.33 7.62 11.45
C ARG A 62 -10.16 7.01 12.26
N THR A 63 -10.40 6.64 13.50
CA THR A 63 -9.38 6.03 14.38
C THR A 63 -9.23 4.53 14.20
N GLU A 64 -10.09 3.90 13.39
CA GLU A 64 -10.10 2.46 13.22
C GLU A 64 -9.04 2.02 12.20
N GLN A 65 -8.08 1.22 12.66
CA GLN A 65 -7.00 0.70 11.83
C GLN A 65 -7.15 -0.79 11.48
N SER A 66 -8.16 -1.46 12.04
CA SER A 66 -8.40 -2.88 11.82
C SER A 66 -8.81 -3.16 10.35
N SER A 67 -8.45 -4.34 9.87
CA SER A 67 -8.98 -4.90 8.61
C SER A 67 -10.24 -5.74 8.83
N LYS A 68 -10.69 -5.86 10.09
CA LYS A 68 -11.84 -6.67 10.53
C LYS A 68 -12.82 -5.80 11.29
N GLY A 69 -14.06 -6.23 11.36
CA GLY A 69 -15.13 -5.54 12.09
C GLY A 69 -16.13 -4.92 11.11
N GLY A 70 -17.28 -4.59 11.50
CA GLY A 70 -18.40 -3.91 10.85
C GLY A 70 -18.39 -3.64 9.33
N ALA A 71 -19.38 -2.96 8.84
CA ALA A 71 -19.40 -2.51 7.44
C ALA A 71 -18.35 -1.42 7.22
N PHE A 72 -17.57 -1.53 6.15
CA PHE A 72 -16.63 -0.49 5.77
C PHE A 72 -17.35 0.70 5.15
N ALA A 73 -17.03 1.89 5.60
CA ALA A 73 -17.64 3.14 5.14
C ALA A 73 -16.63 4.30 5.12
N ALA A 74 -17.01 5.36 4.41
CA ALA A 74 -16.26 6.62 4.39
C ALA A 74 -16.23 7.23 5.79
N THR A 75 -15.04 7.67 6.19
CA THR A 75 -14.84 8.41 7.45
C THR A 75 -15.10 9.91 7.24
N GLU A 76 -15.10 10.67 8.32
CA GLU A 76 -15.13 12.13 8.24
C GLU A 76 -13.92 12.70 7.48
N ALA A 77 -12.74 12.04 7.57
CA ALA A 77 -11.55 12.48 6.87
C ALA A 77 -11.69 12.37 5.34
N LEU A 78 -12.34 11.32 4.82
CA LEU A 78 -12.60 11.23 3.38
C LEU A 78 -13.54 12.32 2.88
N ARG A 79 -14.47 12.78 3.72
CA ARG A 79 -15.40 13.86 3.34
C ARG A 79 -14.73 15.23 3.18
N LEU A 80 -13.53 15.43 3.77
CA LEU A 80 -12.71 16.62 3.56
C LEU A 80 -11.93 16.61 2.25
N CYS A 81 -11.87 15.46 1.58
CA CYS A 81 -11.10 15.30 0.35
C CYS A 81 -11.98 15.57 -0.88
N ASP A 82 -11.49 16.42 -1.78
CA ASP A 82 -12.15 16.69 -3.07
C ASP A 82 -11.68 15.76 -4.19
N TYR A 83 -10.42 15.29 -4.13
CA TYR A 83 -9.80 14.52 -5.19
C TYR A 83 -9.54 13.05 -4.86
N VAL A 84 -9.24 12.74 -3.61
CA VAL A 84 -9.01 11.35 -3.17
C VAL A 84 -10.16 10.40 -3.53
N PRO A 85 -11.46 10.79 -3.49
CA PRO A 85 -12.55 9.93 -3.96
C PRO A 85 -12.39 9.50 -5.43
N GLU A 86 -11.93 10.40 -6.32
CA GLU A 86 -11.66 10.08 -7.73
C GLU A 86 -10.52 9.05 -7.84
N VAL A 87 -9.44 9.23 -7.07
CA VAL A 87 -8.31 8.31 -7.02
C VAL A 87 -8.71 6.93 -6.52
N ILE A 88 -9.54 6.85 -5.49
CA ILE A 88 -10.09 5.59 -4.97
C ILE A 88 -10.92 4.85 -6.03
N ASN A 89 -11.77 5.59 -6.75
CA ASN A 89 -12.65 5.02 -7.77
C ASN A 89 -11.90 4.54 -9.02
N ALA A 90 -10.68 5.03 -9.25
CA ALA A 90 -9.82 4.55 -10.34
C ALA A 90 -9.33 3.10 -10.14
N PHE A 91 -9.51 2.52 -8.96
CA PHE A 91 -9.20 1.13 -8.65
C PHE A 91 -10.49 0.36 -8.35
N PRO A 92 -11.11 -0.26 -9.35
CA PRO A 92 -12.37 -0.96 -9.19
C PRO A 92 -12.23 -2.18 -8.25
N GLY A 93 -13.33 -2.57 -7.64
CA GLY A 93 -13.39 -3.62 -6.63
C GLY A 93 -13.85 -3.11 -5.26
N ARG A 94 -14.20 -4.04 -4.38
CA ARG A 94 -14.68 -3.71 -3.04
C ARG A 94 -13.52 -3.18 -2.19
N LYS A 95 -13.70 -1.97 -1.64
CA LYS A 95 -12.70 -1.34 -0.76
C LYS A 95 -12.70 -2.04 0.59
N ASN A 96 -11.49 -2.29 1.09
CA ASN A 96 -11.27 -2.75 2.46
C ASN A 96 -10.83 -1.52 3.29
N ARG A 97 -9.54 -1.33 3.51
CA ARG A 97 -9.04 -0.14 4.23
C ARG A 97 -8.45 0.86 3.25
N ILE A 98 -8.72 2.14 3.49
CA ILE A 98 -8.02 3.23 2.79
C ILE A 98 -7.52 4.21 3.83
N ARG A 99 -6.25 4.58 3.75
CA ARG A 99 -5.58 5.41 4.76
C ARG A 99 -4.56 6.34 4.14
N PHE A 100 -4.41 7.51 4.72
CA PHE A 100 -3.13 8.18 4.66
C PHE A 100 -2.20 7.54 5.70
N LEU A 101 -1.00 7.16 5.27
CA LEU A 101 0.07 6.65 6.12
C LEU A 101 1.25 7.62 6.04
N LYS A 102 1.57 8.23 7.19
CA LYS A 102 2.63 9.22 7.35
C LYS A 102 3.81 8.60 8.10
N LEU A 103 5.00 8.67 7.50
CA LEU A 103 6.26 8.45 8.18
C LEU A 103 6.95 9.80 8.33
N ARG A 104 7.12 10.25 9.56
CA ARG A 104 7.70 11.55 9.87
C ARG A 104 9.15 11.64 9.36
N ALA A 105 9.63 12.87 9.20
CA ALA A 105 11.05 13.15 8.97
C ALA A 105 11.91 12.45 10.02
N GLY A 106 12.98 11.78 9.60
CA GLY A 106 13.85 10.95 10.46
C GLY A 106 13.24 9.60 10.88
N GLY A 107 11.99 9.31 10.51
CA GLY A 107 11.28 8.11 10.95
C GLY A 107 11.70 6.83 10.25
N HIS A 108 11.50 5.70 10.94
CA HIS A 108 11.87 4.37 10.47
C HIS A 108 10.75 3.34 10.69
N ILE A 109 10.42 2.60 9.64
CA ILE A 109 9.58 1.40 9.69
C ILE A 109 10.50 0.19 9.54
N PHE A 110 10.63 -0.58 10.64
CA PHE A 110 11.50 -1.75 10.72
C PHE A 110 11.10 -2.85 9.75
N ALA A 111 12.07 -3.62 9.30
CA ALA A 111 11.84 -4.67 8.33
C ALA A 111 10.89 -5.75 8.86
N HIS A 112 9.72 -5.86 8.24
CA HIS A 112 8.67 -6.81 8.58
C HIS A 112 7.97 -7.35 7.32
N SER A 113 6.99 -8.21 7.50
CA SER A 113 6.14 -8.78 6.45
C SER A 113 4.69 -8.78 6.91
N ASP A 114 3.78 -8.45 5.99
CA ASP A 114 2.33 -8.45 6.21
C ASP A 114 1.69 -9.68 5.55
N PRO A 115 1.66 -10.84 6.19
CA PRO A 115 1.28 -12.12 5.55
C PRO A 115 -0.20 -12.20 5.13
N LEU A 116 -1.05 -11.29 5.60
CA LEU A 116 -2.49 -11.30 5.32
C LEU A 116 -2.89 -10.44 4.11
N HIS A 117 -1.96 -9.73 3.47
CA HIS A 117 -2.21 -8.89 2.30
C HIS A 117 -1.59 -9.54 1.07
N GLN A 118 -2.29 -10.53 0.52
CA GLN A 118 -1.81 -11.34 -0.60
C GLN A 118 -2.81 -11.27 -1.74
N ILE A 119 -2.31 -11.35 -2.95
CA ILE A 119 -3.15 -11.60 -4.14
C ILE A 119 -4.02 -12.85 -3.91
N ASP A 120 -3.45 -13.89 -3.31
CA ASP A 120 -4.13 -15.16 -3.03
C ASP A 120 -5.16 -15.08 -1.89
N THR A 121 -5.06 -14.10 -0.99
CA THR A 121 -6.09 -13.85 0.06
C THR A 121 -7.21 -12.95 -0.42
N GLY A 122 -7.14 -12.50 -1.66
CA GLY A 122 -8.15 -11.66 -2.26
C GLY A 122 -8.12 -10.19 -1.82
N ILE A 123 -7.00 -9.70 -1.28
CA ILE A 123 -6.78 -8.28 -0.99
C ILE A 123 -5.45 -7.86 -1.58
N VAL A 124 -5.44 -6.81 -2.39
CA VAL A 124 -4.22 -6.18 -2.90
C VAL A 124 -4.04 -4.81 -2.28
N ARG A 125 -2.78 -4.44 -2.04
CA ARG A 125 -2.41 -3.14 -1.50
C ARG A 125 -1.80 -2.27 -2.59
N ILE A 126 -2.42 -1.11 -2.80
CA ILE A 126 -1.97 -0.10 -3.75
C ILE A 126 -1.45 1.10 -2.97
N HIS A 127 -0.27 1.58 -3.35
CA HIS A 127 0.33 2.79 -2.82
C HIS A 127 0.25 3.91 -3.86
N VAL A 128 -0.21 5.07 -3.44
CA VAL A 128 -0.12 6.32 -4.21
C VAL A 128 0.62 7.33 -3.33
N PRO A 129 1.90 7.63 -3.61
CA PRO A 129 2.61 8.67 -2.87
C PRO A 129 1.93 10.02 -3.05
N VAL A 130 1.69 10.72 -1.94
CA VAL A 130 1.14 12.08 -1.91
C VAL A 130 2.25 13.08 -1.64
N ARG A 131 3.06 12.82 -0.60
CA ARG A 131 4.28 13.56 -0.27
C ARG A 131 5.43 12.57 -0.15
N THR A 132 6.54 12.86 -0.80
CA THR A 132 7.74 12.02 -0.77
C THR A 132 8.97 12.87 -1.10
N ASN A 133 10.15 12.39 -0.73
CA ASN A 133 11.41 13.04 -1.04
C ASN A 133 12.44 12.01 -1.54
N PRO A 134 13.52 12.42 -2.22
CA PRO A 134 14.49 11.51 -2.82
C PRO A 134 15.30 10.68 -1.81
N SER A 135 15.33 11.08 -0.54
CA SER A 135 16.02 10.36 0.54
C SER A 135 15.25 9.16 1.06
N VAL A 136 13.93 9.08 0.77
CA VAL A 136 13.12 7.93 1.20
C VAL A 136 13.68 6.64 0.60
N ASP A 137 13.95 5.69 1.49
CA ASP A 137 14.33 4.33 1.12
C ASP A 137 13.19 3.36 1.46
N PHE A 138 12.40 3.00 0.46
CA PHE A 138 11.40 1.96 0.56
C PHE A 138 11.97 0.68 -0.04
N THR A 139 12.43 -0.21 0.79
CA THR A 139 13.02 -1.49 0.37
C THR A 139 12.02 -2.62 0.52
N VAL A 140 11.87 -3.45 -0.52
CA VAL A 140 11.08 -4.69 -0.52
C VAL A 140 11.97 -5.82 -1.03
N HIS A 141 12.13 -6.86 -0.21
CA HIS A 141 12.97 -8.01 -0.53
C HIS A 141 14.39 -7.64 -1.00
N GLY A 142 15.00 -6.65 -0.32
CA GLY A 142 16.32 -6.12 -0.65
C GLY A 142 16.37 -5.22 -1.90
N ARG A 143 15.23 -4.87 -2.49
CA ARG A 143 15.13 -3.97 -3.65
C ARG A 143 14.54 -2.63 -3.24
N ARG A 144 15.24 -1.56 -3.52
CA ARG A 144 14.73 -0.21 -3.35
C ARG A 144 13.68 0.11 -4.42
N ILE A 145 12.52 0.60 -3.98
CA ILE A 145 11.43 1.03 -4.85
C ILE A 145 11.31 2.55 -4.78
N VAL A 146 11.62 3.22 -5.87
CA VAL A 146 11.50 4.68 -5.97
C VAL A 146 10.12 5.03 -6.53
N MET A 147 9.28 5.61 -5.69
CA MET A 147 7.92 6.02 -6.03
C MET A 147 7.83 7.54 -6.06
N GLN A 148 7.36 8.10 -7.16
CA GLN A 148 7.12 9.54 -7.29
C GLN A 148 5.67 9.88 -6.91
N ALA A 149 5.43 11.11 -6.45
CA ALA A 149 4.10 11.60 -6.13
C ALA A 149 3.13 11.43 -7.31
N GLY A 150 1.91 10.99 -7.02
CA GLY A 150 0.87 10.72 -8.00
C GLY A 150 1.01 9.41 -8.79
N GLN A 151 2.12 8.68 -8.70
CA GLN A 151 2.20 7.34 -9.30
C GLN A 151 1.41 6.32 -8.48
N ALA A 152 0.86 5.31 -9.17
CA ALA A 152 0.23 4.18 -8.50
C ALA A 152 1.12 2.94 -8.55
N TRP A 153 1.27 2.28 -7.42
CA TRP A 153 2.10 1.09 -7.27
C TRP A 153 1.36 -0.01 -6.51
N TYR A 154 1.34 -1.20 -7.05
CA TYR A 154 1.14 -2.42 -6.26
C TYR A 154 2.45 -2.77 -5.57
N VAL A 155 2.38 -3.12 -4.29
CA VAL A 155 3.53 -3.62 -3.51
C VAL A 155 3.13 -4.91 -2.83
N ASP A 156 3.91 -5.96 -3.05
CA ASP A 156 3.72 -7.24 -2.37
C ASP A 156 4.35 -7.19 -0.98
N VAL A 157 3.56 -6.77 -0.02
CA VAL A 157 3.98 -6.61 1.38
C VAL A 157 4.16 -7.94 2.13
N ARG A 158 3.96 -9.10 1.47
CA ARG A 158 4.37 -10.41 2.00
C ARG A 158 5.87 -10.53 2.08
N PHE A 159 6.57 -9.93 1.12
CA PHE A 159 8.01 -9.84 1.18
C PHE A 159 8.44 -8.94 2.33
N ARG A 160 9.58 -9.27 2.92
CA ARG A 160 10.18 -8.43 3.94
C ARG A 160 10.42 -7.03 3.38
N HIS A 161 9.85 -6.03 4.03
CA HIS A 161 9.93 -4.65 3.59
C HIS A 161 10.22 -3.72 4.77
N SER A 162 10.87 -2.61 4.47
CA SER A 162 11.19 -1.54 5.42
C SER A 162 11.08 -0.18 4.74
N VAL A 163 10.95 0.87 5.52
CA VAL A 163 10.96 2.24 5.02
C VAL A 163 11.79 3.12 5.94
N ASP A 164 12.77 3.80 5.38
CA ASP A 164 13.53 4.86 6.03
C ASP A 164 13.18 6.20 5.39
N ASN A 165 12.98 7.22 6.22
CA ASN A 165 12.79 8.60 5.78
C ASN A 165 13.82 9.53 6.45
N PRO A 166 15.10 9.46 6.07
CA PRO A 166 16.13 10.31 6.66
C PRO A 166 16.06 11.78 6.21
N GLY A 167 15.13 12.09 5.32
CA GLY A 167 14.91 13.47 4.84
C GLY A 167 14.29 14.39 5.90
N GLY A 168 14.27 15.69 5.61
CA GLY A 168 13.69 16.74 6.48
C GLY A 168 12.18 16.92 6.34
N GLU A 169 11.51 16.12 5.50
CA GLU A 169 10.06 16.22 5.26
C GLU A 169 9.36 14.90 5.51
N ASP A 170 8.11 14.97 5.96
CA ASP A 170 7.26 13.80 6.14
C ASP A 170 6.99 13.09 4.80
N ARG A 171 7.02 11.78 4.82
CA ARG A 171 6.57 10.95 3.69
C ARG A 171 5.13 10.50 3.94
N VAL A 172 4.22 10.81 3.01
CA VAL A 172 2.81 10.39 3.11
C VAL A 172 2.38 9.63 1.86
N HIS A 173 1.82 8.45 2.05
CA HIS A 173 1.17 7.68 1.00
C HIS A 173 -0.33 7.54 1.26
N LEU A 174 -1.13 7.68 0.21
CA LEU A 174 -2.47 7.13 0.17
C LEU A 174 -2.35 5.63 -0.09
N VAL A 175 -2.81 4.82 0.86
CA VAL A 175 -2.75 3.35 0.79
C VAL A 175 -4.16 2.80 0.67
N ILE A 176 -4.41 2.03 -0.40
CA ILE A 176 -5.71 1.50 -0.77
C ILE A 176 -5.64 -0.02 -0.74
N ASP A 177 -6.32 -0.63 0.23
CA ASP A 177 -6.53 -2.07 0.29
C ASP A 177 -7.85 -2.40 -0.43
N VAL A 178 -7.81 -3.18 -1.52
CA VAL A 178 -8.95 -3.48 -2.38
C VAL A 178 -9.06 -4.97 -2.68
N VAL A 179 -10.28 -5.50 -2.65
CA VAL A 179 -10.59 -6.84 -3.14
C VAL A 179 -10.72 -6.74 -4.66
N PRO A 180 -9.88 -7.44 -5.44
CA PRO A 180 -9.87 -7.31 -6.88
C PRO A 180 -11.14 -7.85 -7.52
N ASN A 181 -11.45 -7.30 -8.68
CA ASN A 181 -12.47 -7.77 -9.62
C ASN A 181 -11.87 -7.89 -11.03
N PRO A 182 -12.60 -8.35 -12.06
CA PRO A 182 -12.08 -8.47 -13.41
C PRO A 182 -11.45 -7.21 -13.99
N GLU A 183 -12.05 -6.03 -13.74
CA GLU A 183 -11.55 -4.75 -14.24
C GLU A 183 -10.20 -4.36 -13.61
N LEU A 184 -10.04 -4.60 -12.30
CA LEU A 184 -8.77 -4.40 -11.63
C LEU A 184 -7.72 -5.39 -12.14
N THR A 185 -8.12 -6.64 -12.42
CA THR A 185 -7.26 -7.67 -13.02
C THR A 185 -6.72 -7.21 -14.38
N GLU A 186 -7.55 -6.61 -15.22
CA GLU A 186 -7.11 -6.05 -16.51
C GLU A 186 -6.13 -4.89 -16.34
N LEU A 187 -6.29 -4.06 -15.31
CA LEU A 187 -5.35 -2.98 -15.02
C LEU A 187 -3.96 -3.54 -14.69
N PHE A 188 -3.89 -4.63 -13.91
CA PHE A 188 -2.65 -5.33 -13.60
C PHE A 188 -2.06 -6.00 -14.84
N ALA A 189 -2.89 -6.63 -15.70
CA ALA A 189 -2.44 -7.24 -16.95
C ALA A 189 -1.76 -6.22 -17.87
N ARG A 190 -2.36 -5.04 -18.01
CA ARG A 190 -1.76 -3.93 -18.80
C ARG A 190 -0.45 -3.44 -18.20
N ALA A 191 -0.34 -3.38 -16.90
CA ALA A 191 0.89 -3.01 -16.22
C ALA A 191 2.00 -4.04 -16.44
N ALA A 192 1.67 -5.33 -16.29
CA ALA A 192 2.61 -6.43 -16.47
C ALA A 192 3.10 -6.56 -17.93
N SER A 193 2.20 -6.44 -18.90
CA SER A 193 2.53 -6.54 -20.34
C SER A 193 3.42 -5.41 -20.82
N SER A 194 3.37 -4.24 -20.18
CA SER A 194 4.25 -3.12 -20.54
C SER A 194 5.72 -3.38 -20.21
N GLY A 195 6.03 -4.33 -19.33
CA GLY A 195 7.38 -4.63 -18.83
C GLY A 195 8.06 -3.47 -18.09
N LYS A 196 7.42 -2.31 -18.10
CA LYS A 196 7.95 -1.07 -17.51
C LYS A 196 7.49 -0.96 -16.05
N GLY A 197 8.43 -1.05 -15.13
CA GLY A 197 8.17 -0.81 -13.70
C GLY A 197 7.86 -2.07 -12.88
N MET A 198 7.98 -3.27 -13.46
CA MET A 198 7.93 -4.51 -12.71
C MET A 198 9.28 -4.74 -12.01
N LEU A 199 9.23 -4.96 -10.72
CA LEU A 199 10.38 -5.34 -9.91
C LEU A 199 10.18 -6.76 -9.41
N THR A 200 10.99 -7.69 -9.91
CA THR A 200 10.92 -9.11 -9.55
C THR A 200 11.86 -9.40 -8.38
N GLY A 201 11.36 -10.06 -7.37
CA GLY A 201 12.13 -10.59 -6.23
C GLY A 201 12.48 -12.07 -6.46
N TYR A 202 13.59 -12.51 -5.87
CA TYR A 202 13.87 -13.95 -5.77
C TYR A 202 13.18 -14.52 -4.53
N PHE A 203 12.44 -15.60 -4.68
CA PHE A 203 11.97 -16.41 -3.56
C PHE A 203 13.21 -17.09 -2.93
N LEU A 204 13.74 -16.50 -1.87
CA LEU A 204 14.65 -17.23 -1.01
C LEU A 204 13.80 -18.13 -0.11
N LYS A 205 14.02 -19.44 -0.16
CA LYS A 205 13.45 -20.46 0.74
C LYS A 205 13.54 -20.08 2.23
N HIS A 206 14.32 -19.05 2.57
CA HIS A 206 14.60 -18.58 3.90
C HIS A 206 13.71 -17.42 4.37
N SER A 207 12.88 -16.81 3.50
CA SER A 207 12.06 -15.63 3.85
C SER A 207 10.69 -15.99 4.41
N LEU A 208 10.23 -17.23 4.24
CA LEU A 208 8.98 -17.72 4.81
C LEU A 208 9.25 -18.59 6.04
N PRO A 209 8.50 -18.40 7.14
CA PRO A 209 8.54 -19.36 8.24
C PRO A 209 8.28 -20.78 7.70
N ARG A 210 9.08 -21.77 8.11
CA ARG A 210 8.98 -23.15 7.63
C ARG A 210 7.56 -23.74 7.66
N ARG A 211 6.67 -23.23 8.52
CA ARG A 211 5.24 -23.60 8.60
C ARG A 211 4.43 -23.14 7.38
N LEU A 212 4.78 -22.01 6.77
CA LEU A 212 4.10 -21.49 5.58
C LEU A 212 4.63 -22.16 4.29
N VAL A 213 5.91 -22.51 4.23
CA VAL A 213 6.50 -23.23 3.10
C VAL A 213 5.81 -24.58 2.88
N ARG A 214 5.49 -25.32 3.97
CA ARG A 214 4.75 -26.59 3.90
C ARG A 214 3.29 -26.44 3.48
N ARG A 215 2.63 -25.32 3.87
CA ARG A 215 1.20 -25.10 3.57
C ARG A 215 0.94 -24.74 2.12
N PHE A 216 1.94 -24.23 1.39
CA PHE A 216 1.83 -23.78 0.00
C PHE A 216 2.55 -24.71 -1.01
N GLY A 217 2.96 -25.91 -0.60
CA GLY A 217 3.58 -26.89 -1.51
C GLY A 217 4.90 -26.42 -2.15
N LEU A 218 5.59 -25.45 -1.53
CA LEU A 218 6.85 -24.88 -2.01
C LEU A 218 8.10 -25.61 -1.48
N ALA A 219 7.91 -26.78 -0.87
CA ALA A 219 8.98 -27.66 -0.43
C ALA A 219 9.14 -28.79 -1.46
N ASN A 220 10.22 -28.76 -2.22
CA ASN A 220 10.89 -29.95 -2.72
C ASN A 220 12.02 -30.29 -1.75
#